data_08c1436f9124acc74f264548895dab06
#
_entry.id   08c1436f9124acc74f264548895dab06
#
_cell.length_a   1.000
_cell.length_b   1.000
_cell.length_c   1.000
_cell.angle_alpha   90.00
_cell.angle_beta   90.00
_cell.angle_gamma   90.00
#
_symmetry.space_group_name_H-M   'P 1'
#
loop_
_entity.id
_entity.type
_entity.pdbx_description
1 polymer ?
#
loop_
_entity_poly.entity_id
_entity_poly.type
_entity_poly.pdbx_seq_one_letter_code
_entity_poly.pdbx_strand_id
1 'polypeptide(L)'
;SFHQHFQKQDRGRLIMACGTGKTFTALKIMEQQTKGEGLALFLVPSIALLNQALIAWMTDATVPIRPICVCSDAKASRKRVQLDDSNDMAVVDLARPATTDIESVVQQLHQASEAGGLTVVFATYQSIDVVSKAQAILNESAPGSCVFDLIVCDEAHRTTGVTLKDSDESAFVKVHDNDFLPAAKRLYMTATPRLYTEDSKSKAKEAEAILCSMDDPAIYGEEVYRIGFGEAVDKQLLSDYKVLVLTVSDRDIPPSLQKSITNGEMEINTDDAAKLVGCISALSKRMLVDEELLKGPDPEPMRSAVAFCSTIKVSKQIASLVEEFGQKYYDALDEETKAEVV
;
A
#
# COMPACT_ATOMS: atom_id res chain seq x y z
N SER A 1 12.46 22.32 -5.01
CA SER A 1 12.30 21.59 -3.73
C SER A 1 10.87 21.68 -3.23
N PHE A 2 10.43 20.75 -2.37
CA PHE A 2 9.09 20.78 -1.75
C PHE A 2 8.82 22.07 -1.00
N HIS A 3 9.82 22.61 -0.32
CA HIS A 3 9.68 23.87 0.38
C HIS A 3 9.29 25.03 -0.57
N GLN A 4 9.94 25.16 -1.71
CA GLN A 4 9.61 26.20 -2.70
C GLN A 4 8.24 25.97 -3.34
N HIS A 5 7.86 24.71 -3.57
CA HIS A 5 6.55 24.36 -4.09
C HIS A 5 5.44 24.78 -3.13
N PHE A 6 5.54 24.37 -1.86
CA PHE A 6 4.55 24.69 -0.82
C PHE A 6 4.56 26.14 -0.31
N GLN A 7 5.44 26.98 -0.83
CA GLN A 7 5.31 28.44 -0.69
C GLN A 7 4.29 29.05 -1.66
N LYS A 8 3.98 28.35 -2.76
CA LYS A 8 3.14 28.85 -3.86
C LYS A 8 1.87 28.04 -4.05
N GLN A 9 1.88 26.78 -3.66
CA GLN A 9 0.83 25.82 -3.86
C GLN A 9 0.50 25.11 -2.54
N ASP A 10 -0.75 24.74 -2.36
CA ASP A 10 -1.24 24.03 -1.18
C ASP A 10 -1.27 22.50 -1.35
N ARG A 11 -1.08 22.01 -2.59
CA ARG A 11 -1.13 20.59 -2.93
C ARG A 11 0.06 20.18 -3.78
N GLY A 12 0.52 18.94 -3.62
CA GLY A 12 1.60 18.40 -4.44
C GLY A 12 1.68 16.88 -4.42
N ARG A 13 2.24 16.29 -5.48
CA ARG A 13 2.42 14.85 -5.63
C ARG A 13 3.87 14.45 -5.52
N LEU A 14 4.10 13.35 -4.81
CA LEU A 14 5.39 12.66 -4.68
C LEU A 14 5.25 11.25 -5.25
N ILE A 15 5.83 10.99 -6.40
CA ILE A 15 5.79 9.69 -7.06
C ILE A 15 7.14 9.01 -6.86
N MET A 16 7.17 7.96 -6.04
CA MET A 16 8.41 7.24 -5.73
C MET A 16 8.17 5.73 -5.79
N ALA A 17 9.05 5.00 -6.46
CA ALA A 17 9.02 3.54 -6.50
C ALA A 17 9.03 2.94 -5.09
N CYS A 18 8.48 1.73 -4.94
CA CYS A 18 8.54 1.00 -3.67
C CYS A 18 9.99 0.76 -3.27
N GLY A 19 10.30 0.86 -1.99
CA GLY A 19 11.66 0.66 -1.47
C GLY A 19 12.59 1.88 -1.57
N THR A 20 12.19 2.99 -2.21
CA THR A 20 13.04 4.19 -2.36
C THR A 20 12.95 5.18 -1.20
N GLY A 21 12.29 4.80 -0.09
CA GLY A 21 12.25 5.61 1.12
C GLY A 21 11.13 6.65 1.18
N LYS A 22 9.94 6.41 0.57
CA LYS A 22 8.77 7.31 0.63
C LYS A 22 8.45 7.79 2.05
N THR A 23 8.33 6.86 3.00
CA THR A 23 7.96 7.16 4.40
C THR A 23 8.98 8.09 5.07
N PHE A 24 10.28 7.84 4.86
CA PHE A 24 11.35 8.70 5.35
C PHE A 24 11.34 10.09 4.67
N THR A 25 11.12 10.13 3.36
CA THR A 25 11.01 11.40 2.61
C THR A 25 9.85 12.23 3.13
N ALA A 26 8.69 11.61 3.40
CA ALA A 26 7.54 12.28 3.98
C ALA A 26 7.84 12.87 5.37
N LEU A 27 8.54 12.12 6.22
CA LEU A 27 9.00 12.62 7.52
C LEU A 27 9.85 13.89 7.35
N LYS A 28 10.84 13.86 6.46
CA LYS A 28 11.72 15.03 6.25
C LYS A 28 10.99 16.23 5.63
N ILE A 29 10.00 16.00 4.77
CA ILE A 29 9.12 17.05 4.26
C ILE A 29 8.27 17.63 5.42
N MET A 30 7.72 16.77 6.27
CA MET A 30 6.93 17.17 7.44
C MET A 30 7.76 18.05 8.38
N GLU A 31 8.93 17.59 8.80
CA GLU A 31 9.84 18.35 9.66
C GLU A 31 10.19 19.72 9.06
N GLN A 32 10.44 19.75 7.75
CA GLN A 32 10.78 20.99 7.04
C GLN A 32 9.60 21.97 6.95
N GLN A 33 8.37 21.44 6.71
CA GLN A 33 7.18 22.30 6.57
C GLN A 33 6.69 22.84 7.91
N THR A 34 6.75 22.03 8.97
CA THR A 34 6.29 22.39 10.32
C THR A 34 7.38 23.01 11.17
N LYS A 35 8.65 22.89 10.79
CA LYS A 35 9.83 23.30 11.58
C LYS A 35 9.86 22.71 12.99
N GLY A 36 9.25 21.53 13.16
CA GLY A 36 9.18 20.83 14.43
C GLY A 36 8.07 21.31 15.37
N GLU A 37 7.12 22.08 14.87
CA GLU A 37 5.97 22.60 15.62
C GLU A 37 4.67 22.37 14.85
N GLY A 38 3.51 22.50 15.51
CA GLY A 38 2.20 22.47 14.89
C GLY A 38 1.58 21.09 14.80
N LEU A 39 0.61 20.95 13.88
CA LEU A 39 -0.26 19.79 13.77
C LEU A 39 -0.21 19.20 12.36
N ALA A 40 0.05 17.92 12.29
CA ALA A 40 0.09 17.20 11.01
C ALA A 40 -0.76 15.93 11.04
N LEU A 41 -1.18 15.47 9.86
CA LEU A 41 -1.93 14.22 9.67
C LEU A 41 -1.22 13.33 8.68
N PHE A 42 -1.03 12.06 9.04
CA PHE A 42 -0.49 11.02 8.16
C PHE A 42 -1.55 9.95 7.94
N LEU A 43 -2.04 9.83 6.71
CA LEU A 43 -3.11 8.92 6.30
C LEU A 43 -2.57 7.71 5.55
N VAL A 44 -3.02 6.53 5.96
CA VAL A 44 -2.64 5.25 5.36
C VAL A 44 -3.87 4.35 5.12
N PRO A 45 -3.78 3.38 4.19
CA PRO A 45 -4.92 2.50 3.90
C PRO A 45 -5.11 1.33 4.88
N SER A 46 -4.16 1.04 5.76
CA SER A 46 -4.26 -0.09 6.69
C SER A 46 -3.53 0.13 8.01
N ILE A 47 -3.93 -0.61 9.04
CA ILE A 47 -3.31 -0.56 10.38
C ILE A 47 -1.85 -1.00 10.34
N ALA A 48 -1.52 -2.01 9.52
CA ALA A 48 -0.14 -2.46 9.35
C ALA A 48 0.78 -1.36 8.82
N LEU A 49 0.34 -0.62 7.79
CA LEU A 49 1.08 0.53 7.25
C LEU A 49 1.13 1.69 8.25
N LEU A 50 0.08 1.89 9.06
CA LEU A 50 0.09 2.88 10.13
C LEU A 50 1.19 2.58 11.16
N ASN A 51 1.25 1.34 11.64
CA ASN A 51 2.27 0.92 12.60
C ASN A 51 3.69 1.03 12.03
N GLN A 52 3.87 0.62 10.77
CA GLN A 52 5.16 0.74 10.08
C GLN A 52 5.62 2.21 9.99
N ALA A 53 4.73 3.10 9.57
CA ALA A 53 5.03 4.53 9.49
C ALA A 53 5.29 5.16 10.86
N LEU A 54 4.48 4.80 11.86
CA LEU A 54 4.63 5.26 13.23
C LEU A 54 6.01 4.89 13.79
N ILE A 55 6.41 3.61 13.69
CA ILE A 55 7.72 3.14 14.17
C ILE A 55 8.85 3.86 13.42
N ALA A 56 8.77 3.93 12.09
CA ALA A 56 9.79 4.59 11.27
C ALA A 56 9.95 6.07 11.66
N TRP A 57 8.84 6.80 11.80
CA TRP A 57 8.89 8.21 12.15
C TRP A 57 9.38 8.45 13.58
N MET A 58 8.96 7.62 14.54
CA MET A 58 9.44 7.71 15.93
C MET A 58 10.93 7.38 16.06
N THR A 59 11.48 6.58 15.14
CA THR A 59 12.91 6.20 15.13
C THR A 59 13.77 7.24 14.40
N ASP A 60 13.28 7.76 13.26
CA ASP A 60 14.09 8.54 12.31
C ASP A 60 13.87 10.07 12.41
N ALA A 61 12.93 10.51 13.27
CA ALA A 61 12.65 11.92 13.45
C ALA A 61 13.83 12.65 14.08
N THR A 62 14.13 13.85 13.57
CA THR A 62 15.15 14.75 14.12
C THR A 62 14.58 15.72 15.15
N VAL A 63 13.26 15.82 15.20
CA VAL A 63 12.51 16.62 16.19
C VAL A 63 11.60 15.72 17.01
N PRO A 64 11.31 16.04 18.28
CA PRO A 64 10.34 15.28 19.06
C PRO A 64 8.96 15.31 18.42
N ILE A 65 8.37 14.13 18.20
CA ILE A 65 7.00 13.97 17.69
C ILE A 65 6.10 13.45 18.80
N ARG A 66 4.94 14.07 18.96
CA ARG A 66 3.82 13.57 19.77
C ARG A 66 2.85 12.82 18.86
N PRO A 67 2.83 11.48 18.87
CA PRO A 67 1.93 10.70 18.02
C PRO A 67 0.53 10.58 18.66
N ILE A 68 -0.51 10.74 17.84
CA ILE A 68 -1.89 10.40 18.16
C ILE A 68 -2.35 9.36 17.12
N CYS A 69 -2.82 8.18 17.55
CA CYS A 69 -3.22 7.12 16.65
C CYS A 69 -4.74 7.02 16.57
N VAL A 70 -5.31 7.14 15.35
CA VAL A 70 -6.75 7.09 15.10
C VAL A 70 -7.03 5.99 14.07
N CYS A 71 -7.42 4.82 14.55
CA CYS A 71 -7.83 3.70 13.69
C CYS A 71 -8.78 2.77 14.42
N SER A 72 -9.67 2.12 13.66
CA SER A 72 -10.59 1.11 14.16
C SER A 72 -10.22 -0.25 13.58
N ASP A 73 -10.30 -1.28 14.40
CA ASP A 73 -10.35 -2.64 13.92
C ASP A 73 -11.78 -2.92 13.39
N ALA A 74 -11.95 -2.78 12.08
CA ALA A 74 -13.23 -3.04 11.42
C ALA A 74 -13.72 -4.50 11.62
N LYS A 75 -12.83 -5.40 12.07
CA LYS A 75 -13.15 -6.81 12.37
C LYS A 75 -13.65 -7.01 13.81
N ALA A 76 -13.27 -6.16 14.76
CA ALA A 76 -13.79 -6.22 16.14
C ALA A 76 -15.30 -5.96 16.21
N SER A 77 -15.87 -5.22 15.26
CA SER A 77 -17.30 -4.94 15.17
C SER A 77 -18.13 -6.02 14.47
N ARG A 78 -17.50 -6.97 13.75
CA ARG A 78 -18.17 -8.13 13.17
C ARG A 78 -17.95 -9.33 14.07
N LYS A 79 -19.04 -9.83 14.70
CA LYS A 79 -19.08 -11.02 15.56
C LYS A 79 -17.99 -12.03 15.21
N ARG A 80 -17.24 -12.49 16.26
CA ARG A 80 -16.31 -13.60 16.25
C ARG A 80 -16.75 -14.73 15.30
N VAL A 81 -16.34 -14.66 14.05
CA VAL A 81 -16.28 -15.81 13.18
C VAL A 81 -14.82 -16.27 13.27
N GLN A 82 -14.63 -17.53 13.63
CA GLN A 82 -13.33 -18.18 13.78
C GLN A 82 -12.35 -17.74 12.70
N LEU A 83 -11.31 -17.08 13.11
CA LEU A 83 -10.30 -16.48 12.23
C LEU A 83 -8.96 -17.08 12.52
N ASP A 84 -8.56 -17.83 11.55
CA ASP A 84 -7.19 -18.22 11.31
C ASP A 84 -6.63 -17.29 10.20
N ASP A 85 -6.41 -16.02 10.54
CA ASP A 85 -5.81 -15.04 9.65
C ASP A 85 -4.69 -14.30 10.38
N SER A 86 -3.50 -14.91 10.32
CA SER A 86 -2.29 -14.52 11.00
C SER A 86 -1.58 -13.27 10.45
N ASN A 87 -2.17 -12.53 9.52
CA ASN A 87 -1.52 -11.36 8.87
C ASN A 87 -2.25 -10.03 9.01
N ASP A 88 -3.39 -9.96 9.68
CA ASP A 88 -4.05 -8.69 9.97
C ASP A 88 -3.65 -8.23 11.39
N MET A 89 -2.76 -7.26 11.45
CA MET A 89 -2.38 -6.59 12.67
C MET A 89 -3.63 -5.96 13.32
N ALA A 90 -3.91 -6.33 14.56
CA ALA A 90 -5.01 -5.75 15.33
C ALA A 90 -4.59 -4.39 15.93
N VAL A 91 -5.57 -3.57 16.32
CA VAL A 91 -5.31 -2.28 16.99
C VAL A 91 -4.47 -2.45 18.26
N VAL A 92 -4.64 -3.58 18.96
CA VAL A 92 -3.87 -3.91 20.16
C VAL A 92 -2.39 -4.17 19.91
N ASP A 93 -2.00 -4.46 18.66
CA ASP A 93 -0.62 -4.75 18.28
C ASP A 93 0.14 -3.47 17.87
N LEU A 94 -0.49 -2.30 17.94
CA LEU A 94 0.15 -1.03 17.65
C LEU A 94 1.21 -0.67 18.71
N ALA A 95 2.30 -0.08 18.26
CA ALA A 95 3.35 0.45 19.13
C ALA A 95 2.86 1.55 20.10
N ARG A 96 1.70 2.15 19.84
CA ARG A 96 1.02 3.15 20.67
C ARG A 96 -0.47 2.87 20.74
N PRO A 97 -1.15 3.19 21.84
CA PRO A 97 -2.60 3.08 21.95
C PRO A 97 -3.30 3.87 20.86
N ALA A 98 -4.32 3.29 20.26
CA ALA A 98 -5.17 3.92 19.25
C ALA A 98 -6.61 4.00 19.73
N THR A 99 -7.35 4.99 19.23
CA THR A 99 -8.74 5.20 19.55
C THR A 99 -9.56 5.64 18.33
N THR A 100 -10.87 5.38 18.36
CA THR A 100 -11.87 5.97 17.48
C THR A 100 -12.92 6.74 18.26
N ASP A 101 -12.73 6.89 19.57
CA ASP A 101 -13.57 7.72 20.40
C ASP A 101 -13.25 9.20 20.16
N ILE A 102 -14.24 9.94 19.66
CA ILE A 102 -14.09 11.33 19.24
C ILE A 102 -13.67 12.21 20.42
N GLU A 103 -14.27 12.02 21.59
CA GLU A 103 -13.96 12.83 22.79
C GLU A 103 -12.51 12.64 23.23
N SER A 104 -12.02 11.39 23.18
CA SER A 104 -10.62 11.07 23.46
C SER A 104 -9.68 11.73 22.45
N VAL A 105 -10.01 11.75 21.16
CA VAL A 105 -9.19 12.43 20.13
C VAL A 105 -9.20 13.94 20.37
N VAL A 106 -10.35 14.55 20.65
CA VAL A 106 -10.46 15.99 20.99
C VAL A 106 -9.58 16.33 22.19
N GLN A 107 -9.65 15.54 23.26
CA GLN A 107 -8.83 15.76 24.46
C GLN A 107 -7.33 15.67 24.16
N GLN A 108 -6.91 14.66 23.37
CA GLN A 108 -5.50 14.50 22.99
C GLN A 108 -5.01 15.68 22.14
N LEU A 109 -5.81 16.13 21.15
CA LEU A 109 -5.47 17.28 20.31
C LEU A 109 -5.39 18.57 21.12
N HIS A 110 -6.30 18.78 22.07
CA HIS A 110 -6.28 19.94 22.96
C HIS A 110 -5.03 19.97 23.84
N GLN A 111 -4.73 18.85 24.50
CA GLN A 111 -3.51 18.69 25.30
C GLN A 111 -2.23 18.89 24.47
N ALA A 112 -2.24 18.42 23.23
CA ALA A 112 -1.13 18.58 22.31
C ALA A 112 -0.92 20.07 21.94
N SER A 113 -1.99 20.82 21.70
CA SER A 113 -1.93 22.26 21.40
C SER A 113 -1.36 23.07 22.57
N GLU A 114 -1.76 22.74 23.81
CA GLU A 114 -1.22 23.41 25.01
C GLU A 114 0.26 23.11 25.27
N ALA A 115 0.69 21.88 24.97
CA ALA A 115 2.06 21.45 25.23
C ALA A 115 3.07 21.91 24.19
N GLY A 116 2.61 22.42 23.01
CA GLY A 116 3.46 22.84 21.90
C GLY A 116 4.27 21.69 21.27
N GLY A 117 5.11 22.02 20.30
CA GLY A 117 5.90 21.05 19.53
C GLY A 117 5.11 20.41 18.40
N LEU A 118 5.71 19.43 17.71
CA LEU A 118 5.10 18.74 16.58
C LEU A 118 4.19 17.60 17.04
N THR A 119 2.91 17.72 16.73
CA THR A 119 1.94 16.65 16.92
C THR A 119 1.58 16.04 15.57
N VAL A 120 1.65 14.71 15.46
CA VAL A 120 1.27 13.97 14.25
C VAL A 120 0.15 12.99 14.56
N VAL A 121 -0.99 13.20 13.91
CA VAL A 121 -2.09 12.25 13.93
C VAL A 121 -1.81 11.18 12.87
N PHE A 122 -1.63 9.93 13.28
CA PHE A 122 -1.54 8.77 12.38
C PHE A 122 -2.92 8.14 12.29
N ALA A 123 -3.53 8.13 11.11
CA ALA A 123 -4.87 7.61 10.94
C ALA A 123 -5.00 6.73 9.70
N THR A 124 -5.95 5.79 9.74
CA THR A 124 -6.37 5.11 8.52
C THR A 124 -7.41 5.95 7.78
N TYR A 125 -7.48 5.85 6.44
CA TYR A 125 -8.51 6.55 5.67
C TYR A 125 -9.92 6.22 6.15
N GLN A 126 -10.16 4.99 6.60
CA GLN A 126 -11.47 4.57 7.14
C GLN A 126 -11.87 5.32 8.43
N SER A 127 -10.90 5.88 9.13
CA SER A 127 -11.12 6.64 10.38
C SER A 127 -11.10 8.15 10.18
N ILE A 128 -11.08 8.62 8.93
CA ILE A 128 -11.00 10.06 8.60
C ILE A 128 -12.17 10.88 9.17
N ASP A 129 -13.38 10.26 9.25
CA ASP A 129 -14.56 10.90 9.84
C ASP A 129 -14.37 11.21 11.33
N VAL A 130 -13.65 10.38 12.07
CA VAL A 130 -13.32 10.62 13.49
C VAL A 130 -12.40 11.81 13.61
N VAL A 131 -11.37 11.91 12.77
CA VAL A 131 -10.42 13.03 12.74
C VAL A 131 -11.13 14.33 12.39
N SER A 132 -11.96 14.32 11.34
CA SER A 132 -12.73 15.48 10.89
C SER A 132 -13.68 15.99 11.98
N LYS A 133 -14.45 15.09 12.63
CA LYS A 133 -15.36 15.46 13.70
C LYS A 133 -14.64 16.04 14.92
N ALA A 134 -13.51 15.45 15.32
CA ALA A 134 -12.70 15.98 16.41
C ALA A 134 -12.16 17.37 16.09
N GLN A 135 -11.70 17.58 14.85
CA GLN A 135 -11.25 18.88 14.35
C GLN A 135 -12.39 19.92 14.34
N ALA A 136 -13.59 19.54 13.91
CA ALA A 136 -14.77 20.41 13.89
C ALA A 136 -15.15 20.88 15.30
N ILE A 137 -15.20 19.98 16.28
CA ILE A 137 -15.52 20.31 17.68
C ILE A 137 -14.52 21.35 18.25
N LEU A 138 -13.24 21.17 17.98
CA LEU A 138 -12.21 22.15 18.42
C LEU A 138 -12.38 23.49 17.73
N ASN A 139 -12.67 23.51 16.44
CA ASN A 139 -12.87 24.74 15.67
C ASN A 139 -14.20 25.44 15.99
N GLU A 140 -15.24 24.75 16.44
CA GLU A 140 -16.46 25.34 16.98
C GLU A 140 -16.18 26.13 18.27
N SER A 141 -15.32 25.60 19.13
CA SER A 141 -14.92 26.24 20.39
C SER A 141 -13.98 27.42 20.19
N ALA A 142 -13.06 27.29 19.24
CA ALA A 142 -12.09 28.33 18.89
C ALA A 142 -11.78 28.26 17.38
N PRO A 143 -12.41 29.11 16.54
CA PRO A 143 -12.25 29.06 15.09
C PRO A 143 -10.80 29.13 14.64
N GLY A 144 -10.38 28.16 13.82
CA GLY A 144 -9.02 28.05 13.31
C GLY A 144 -7.99 27.46 14.29
N SER A 145 -8.40 27.02 15.47
CA SER A 145 -7.49 26.43 16.48
C SER A 145 -6.97 25.05 16.11
N CYS A 146 -7.69 24.34 15.25
CA CYS A 146 -7.32 22.99 14.82
C CYS A 146 -7.35 22.90 13.28
N VAL A 147 -6.24 23.32 12.66
CA VAL A 147 -6.02 23.18 11.20
C VAL A 147 -4.71 22.44 11.02
N PHE A 148 -4.70 21.41 10.18
CA PHE A 148 -3.47 20.70 9.88
C PHE A 148 -2.52 21.57 9.04
N ASP A 149 -1.26 21.70 9.47
CA ASP A 149 -0.21 22.36 8.68
C ASP A 149 0.11 21.56 7.42
N LEU A 150 0.11 20.24 7.55
CA LEU A 150 0.32 19.32 6.44
C LEU A 150 -0.45 18.01 6.64
N ILE A 151 -1.19 17.61 5.62
CA ILE A 151 -1.73 16.24 5.49
C ILE A 151 -0.85 15.48 4.51
N VAL A 152 -0.35 14.32 4.93
CA VAL A 152 0.35 13.36 4.07
C VAL A 152 -0.58 12.19 3.77
N CYS A 153 -0.86 11.96 2.50
CA CYS A 153 -1.69 10.88 1.99
C CYS A 153 -0.77 9.79 1.41
N ASP A 154 -0.51 8.73 2.17
CA ASP A 154 0.25 7.59 1.66
C ASP A 154 -0.64 6.64 0.86
N GLU A 155 -0.05 5.96 -0.14
CA GLU A 155 -0.77 5.15 -1.14
C GLU A 155 -1.94 5.93 -1.76
N ALA A 156 -1.68 7.19 -2.13
CA ALA A 156 -2.69 8.15 -2.59
C ALA A 156 -3.46 7.71 -3.85
N HIS A 157 -2.97 6.70 -4.60
CA HIS A 157 -3.73 6.09 -5.69
C HIS A 157 -5.08 5.50 -5.22
N ARG A 158 -5.23 5.23 -3.92
CA ARG A 158 -6.50 4.78 -3.32
C ARG A 158 -7.51 5.91 -3.10
N THR A 159 -7.07 7.15 -3.13
CA THR A 159 -7.97 8.32 -3.02
C THR A 159 -8.58 8.72 -4.36
N THR A 160 -8.32 7.95 -5.42
CA THR A 160 -8.93 8.12 -6.74
C THR A 160 -10.26 7.37 -6.82
N GLY A 161 -11.16 7.84 -7.66
CA GLY A 161 -12.44 7.17 -7.93
C GLY A 161 -13.53 8.12 -8.40
N VAL A 162 -14.69 7.55 -8.65
CA VAL A 162 -15.90 8.28 -9.04
C VAL A 162 -16.82 8.36 -7.83
N THR A 163 -17.27 9.57 -7.50
CA THR A 163 -18.28 9.81 -6.47
C THR A 163 -19.48 10.52 -7.10
N LEU A 164 -20.68 9.96 -6.92
CA LEU A 164 -21.90 10.64 -7.28
C LEU A 164 -22.20 11.75 -6.28
N LYS A 165 -22.67 12.91 -6.73
CA LYS A 165 -22.92 14.09 -5.90
C LYS A 165 -23.82 13.85 -4.68
N ASP A 166 -24.71 12.84 -4.75
CA ASP A 166 -25.70 12.52 -3.71
C ASP A 166 -25.45 11.18 -2.99
N SER A 167 -24.29 10.53 -3.21
CA SER A 167 -23.94 9.28 -2.52
C SER A 167 -23.00 9.55 -1.36
N ASP A 168 -23.06 8.69 -0.32
CA ASP A 168 -22.03 8.68 0.73
C ASP A 168 -20.64 8.55 0.09
N GLU A 169 -19.85 9.61 0.17
CA GLU A 169 -18.50 9.64 -0.36
C GLU A 169 -17.65 8.56 0.28
N SER A 170 -16.87 7.87 -0.54
CA SER A 170 -15.86 6.97 -0.02
C SER A 170 -14.93 7.72 0.94
N ALA A 171 -14.66 7.15 2.10
CA ALA A 171 -13.74 7.72 3.09
C ALA A 171 -12.39 8.15 2.49
N PHE A 172 -11.97 7.53 1.41
CA PHE A 172 -10.73 7.84 0.72
C PHE A 172 -10.78 9.15 -0.08
N VAL A 173 -11.95 9.54 -0.63
CA VAL A 173 -12.11 10.75 -1.45
C VAL A 173 -12.30 11.99 -0.59
N LYS A 174 -12.89 11.85 0.59
CA LYS A 174 -13.13 12.95 1.53
C LYS A 174 -11.88 13.76 1.90
N VAL A 175 -10.69 13.15 1.79
CA VAL A 175 -9.42 13.83 2.09
C VAL A 175 -9.14 15.03 1.19
N HIS A 176 -9.78 15.10 0.03
CA HIS A 176 -9.57 16.23 -0.91
C HIS A 176 -10.33 17.50 -0.51
N ASP A 177 -11.40 17.33 0.27
CA ASP A 177 -12.26 18.44 0.69
C ASP A 177 -11.66 19.19 1.88
N ASN A 178 -11.45 20.50 1.70
CA ASN A 178 -10.88 21.37 2.73
C ASN A 178 -11.94 21.82 3.74
N ASP A 179 -13.21 21.79 3.39
CA ASP A 179 -14.32 22.09 4.32
C ASP A 179 -14.57 20.88 5.24
N PHE A 180 -14.37 19.66 4.73
CA PHE A 180 -14.48 18.44 5.52
C PHE A 180 -13.25 18.23 6.44
N LEU A 181 -12.04 18.51 5.94
CA LEU A 181 -10.78 18.27 6.67
C LEU A 181 -9.84 19.47 6.46
N PRO A 182 -10.02 20.57 7.22
CA PRO A 182 -9.21 21.78 7.10
C PRO A 182 -7.71 21.55 7.23
N ALA A 183 -6.96 21.96 6.21
CA ALA A 183 -5.51 21.86 6.19
C ALA A 183 -4.89 22.96 5.33
N ALA A 184 -3.71 23.43 5.71
CA ALA A 184 -2.94 24.40 4.95
C ALA A 184 -2.31 23.76 3.70
N LYS A 185 -1.86 22.50 3.81
CA LYS A 185 -1.16 21.80 2.73
C LYS A 185 -1.52 20.31 2.67
N ARG A 186 -1.43 19.73 1.46
CA ARG A 186 -1.59 18.29 1.22
C ARG A 186 -0.48 17.73 0.34
N LEU A 187 0.11 16.62 0.77
CA LEU A 187 1.10 15.85 0.04
C LEU A 187 0.53 14.47 -0.30
N TYR A 188 0.40 14.17 -1.59
CA TYR A 188 -0.08 12.89 -2.08
C TYR A 188 1.08 12.02 -2.53
N MET A 189 1.28 10.87 -1.87
CA MET A 189 2.40 9.98 -2.15
C MET A 189 1.93 8.64 -2.69
N THR A 190 2.59 8.15 -3.72
CA THR A 190 2.38 6.79 -4.24
C THR A 190 3.56 6.32 -5.08
N ALA A 191 3.70 5.01 -5.25
CA ALA A 191 4.57 4.43 -6.26
C ALA A 191 3.88 4.31 -7.63
N THR A 192 2.55 4.18 -7.63
CA THR A 192 1.73 3.82 -8.79
C THR A 192 0.58 4.81 -8.96
N PRO A 193 0.81 5.97 -9.58
CA PRO A 193 -0.27 6.94 -9.79
C PRO A 193 -1.38 6.32 -10.65
N ARG A 194 -2.62 6.49 -10.22
CA ARG A 194 -3.79 6.00 -10.94
C ARG A 194 -4.39 7.13 -11.78
N LEU A 195 -4.42 6.91 -13.07
CA LEU A 195 -4.92 7.84 -14.07
C LEU A 195 -6.15 7.24 -14.74
N TYR A 196 -7.12 8.08 -15.07
CA TYR A 196 -8.30 7.69 -15.81
C TYR A 196 -8.26 8.24 -17.23
N THR A 197 -8.80 7.49 -18.18
CA THR A 197 -8.86 7.90 -19.59
C THR A 197 -9.82 9.08 -19.78
N GLU A 198 -9.63 9.85 -20.84
CA GLU A 198 -10.51 10.97 -21.18
C GLU A 198 -11.96 10.53 -21.41
N ASP A 199 -12.18 9.33 -21.93
CA ASP A 199 -13.51 8.72 -22.06
C ASP A 199 -14.18 8.51 -20.68
N SER A 200 -13.42 8.03 -19.69
CA SER A 200 -13.91 7.85 -18.31
C SER A 200 -14.24 9.21 -17.66
N LYS A 201 -13.41 10.23 -17.90
CA LYS A 201 -13.62 11.59 -17.40
C LYS A 201 -14.87 12.22 -18.02
N SER A 202 -15.07 12.04 -19.33
CA SER A 202 -16.26 12.53 -20.05
C SER A 202 -17.54 11.87 -19.54
N LYS A 203 -17.55 10.55 -19.35
CA LYS A 203 -18.69 9.80 -18.78
C LYS A 203 -19.03 10.23 -17.36
N ALA A 204 -18.03 10.48 -16.52
CA ALA A 204 -18.26 10.98 -15.18
C ALA A 204 -18.91 12.37 -15.20
N LYS A 205 -18.46 13.25 -16.09
CA LYS A 205 -19.02 14.58 -16.27
C LYS A 205 -20.48 14.55 -16.78
N GLU A 206 -20.79 13.67 -17.73
CA GLU A 206 -22.16 13.45 -18.21
C GLU A 206 -23.10 12.91 -17.11
N ALA A 207 -22.57 12.09 -16.21
CA ALA A 207 -23.30 11.55 -15.06
C ALA A 207 -23.34 12.51 -13.85
N GLU A 208 -22.88 13.76 -14.01
CA GLU A 208 -22.72 14.73 -12.91
C GLU A 208 -21.93 14.20 -11.71
N ALA A 209 -21.01 13.25 -11.95
CA ALA A 209 -20.17 12.65 -10.93
C ALA A 209 -18.80 13.36 -10.85
N ILE A 210 -18.23 13.38 -9.66
CA ILE A 210 -16.85 13.83 -9.44
C ILE A 210 -15.92 12.65 -9.66
N LEU A 211 -14.99 12.79 -10.60
CA LEU A 211 -13.93 11.81 -10.84
C LEU A 211 -12.59 12.35 -10.35
N CYS A 212 -12.07 11.75 -9.27
CA CYS A 212 -10.74 12.05 -8.77
C CYS A 212 -9.69 11.23 -9.53
N SER A 213 -8.96 11.86 -10.43
CA SER A 213 -7.85 11.28 -11.20
C SER A 213 -6.53 11.95 -10.79
N MET A 214 -5.46 11.19 -10.60
CA MET A 214 -4.21 11.74 -10.07
C MET A 214 -3.49 12.70 -11.03
N ASP A 215 -3.92 12.81 -12.27
CA ASP A 215 -3.42 13.82 -13.22
C ASP A 215 -4.17 15.17 -13.13
N ASP A 216 -5.22 15.27 -12.29
CA ASP A 216 -5.91 16.53 -12.05
C ASP A 216 -5.15 17.40 -11.03
N PRO A 217 -4.53 18.51 -11.46
CA PRO A 217 -3.76 19.37 -10.56
C PRO A 217 -4.63 20.15 -9.58
N ALA A 218 -5.93 20.33 -9.85
CA ALA A 218 -6.84 20.98 -8.92
C ALA A 218 -7.11 20.13 -7.69
N ILE A 219 -7.08 18.81 -7.82
CA ILE A 219 -7.32 17.85 -6.74
C ILE A 219 -6.01 17.45 -6.06
N TYR A 220 -5.00 17.08 -6.85
CA TYR A 220 -3.76 16.48 -6.34
C TYR A 220 -2.55 17.42 -6.35
N GLY A 221 -2.68 18.61 -6.93
CA GLY A 221 -1.56 19.52 -7.13
C GLY A 221 -0.60 19.04 -8.25
N GLU A 222 0.51 19.75 -8.40
CA GLU A 222 1.54 19.40 -9.36
C GLU A 222 2.41 18.24 -8.88
N GLU A 223 3.06 17.56 -9.84
CA GLU A 223 4.09 16.57 -9.52
C GLU A 223 5.38 17.27 -9.11
N VAL A 224 5.71 17.22 -7.84
CA VAL A 224 6.88 17.92 -7.27
C VAL A 224 8.16 17.10 -7.43
N TYR A 225 8.03 15.77 -7.38
CA TYR A 225 9.15 14.86 -7.56
C TYR A 225 8.67 13.48 -8.04
N ARG A 226 9.47 12.89 -8.93
CA ARG A 226 9.28 11.52 -9.42
C ARG A 226 10.61 10.77 -9.39
N ILE A 227 10.57 9.52 -8.94
CA ILE A 227 11.62 8.53 -9.17
C ILE A 227 10.97 7.17 -9.48
N GLY A 228 11.18 6.69 -10.68
CA GLY A 228 10.73 5.38 -11.14
C GLY A 228 11.69 4.25 -10.75
N PHE A 229 11.31 3.00 -11.04
CA PHE A 229 12.17 1.84 -10.75
C PHE A 229 13.50 1.90 -11.50
N GLY A 230 13.49 2.16 -12.80
CA GLY A 230 14.73 2.23 -13.61
C GLY A 230 15.69 3.27 -13.06
N GLU A 231 15.22 4.50 -12.82
CA GLU A 231 16.06 5.55 -12.24
C GLU A 231 16.58 5.20 -10.84
N ALA A 232 15.77 4.49 -10.04
CA ALA A 232 16.18 4.06 -8.71
C ALA A 232 17.27 2.96 -8.77
N VAL A 233 17.21 2.08 -9.75
CA VAL A 233 18.27 1.09 -10.04
C VAL A 233 19.53 1.78 -10.52
N ASP A 234 19.44 2.70 -11.48
CA ASP A 234 20.58 3.47 -12.00
C ASP A 234 21.29 4.25 -10.89
N LYS A 235 20.53 4.75 -9.92
CA LYS A 235 21.04 5.44 -8.74
C LYS A 235 21.49 4.51 -7.60
N GLN A 236 21.47 3.19 -7.81
CA GLN A 236 21.82 2.17 -6.81
C GLN A 236 20.98 2.25 -5.51
N LEU A 237 19.78 2.80 -5.58
CA LEU A 237 18.81 2.81 -4.47
C LEU A 237 18.03 1.50 -4.39
N LEU A 238 17.87 0.82 -5.53
CA LEU A 238 17.23 -0.49 -5.63
C LEU A 238 18.15 -1.44 -6.40
N SER A 239 18.01 -2.73 -6.11
CA SER A 239 18.64 -3.78 -6.90
C SER A 239 17.99 -3.87 -8.27
N ASP A 240 18.78 -4.25 -9.28
CA ASP A 240 18.25 -4.57 -10.60
C ASP A 240 17.27 -5.75 -10.54
N TYR A 241 16.35 -5.80 -11.49
CA TYR A 241 15.30 -6.82 -11.55
C TYR A 241 15.09 -7.29 -12.99
N LYS A 242 14.60 -8.51 -13.12
CA LYS A 242 14.20 -9.08 -14.40
C LYS A 242 12.70 -9.41 -14.34
N VAL A 243 11.99 -9.11 -15.42
CA VAL A 243 10.59 -9.48 -15.58
C VAL A 243 10.52 -10.67 -16.56
N LEU A 244 10.07 -11.80 -16.07
CA LEU A 244 9.85 -12.99 -16.88
C LEU A 244 8.34 -13.16 -17.12
N VAL A 245 7.96 -13.24 -18.37
CA VAL A 245 6.59 -13.59 -18.77
C VAL A 245 6.62 -15.02 -19.28
N LEU A 246 6.01 -15.94 -18.52
CA LEU A 246 5.96 -17.34 -18.85
C LEU A 246 4.60 -17.69 -19.45
N THR A 247 4.61 -18.34 -20.60
CA THR A 247 3.44 -19.00 -21.16
C THR A 247 3.54 -20.48 -20.81
N VAL A 248 2.57 -20.97 -20.06
CA VAL A 248 2.47 -22.37 -19.65
C VAL A 248 1.20 -22.99 -20.20
N SER A 249 1.28 -24.26 -20.52
CA SER A 249 0.17 -25.04 -21.07
C SER A 249 0.08 -26.40 -20.37
N ASP A 250 -1.00 -27.12 -20.61
CA ASP A 250 -1.18 -28.48 -20.09
C ASP A 250 -0.06 -29.45 -20.53
N ARG A 251 0.63 -29.14 -21.64
CA ARG A 251 1.76 -29.94 -22.15
C ARG A 251 3.01 -29.86 -21.29
N ASP A 252 3.11 -28.78 -20.47
CA ASP A 252 4.24 -28.58 -19.57
C ASP A 252 4.09 -29.39 -18.27
N ILE A 253 2.91 -29.98 -18.04
CA ILE A 253 2.65 -30.88 -16.91
C ILE A 253 3.13 -32.28 -17.26
N PRO A 254 3.97 -32.94 -16.43
CA PRO A 254 4.38 -34.29 -16.64
C PRO A 254 3.18 -35.25 -16.82
N PRO A 255 3.24 -36.22 -17.75
CA PRO A 255 2.10 -37.09 -18.06
C PRO A 255 1.57 -37.93 -16.88
N SER A 256 2.44 -38.26 -15.91
CA SER A 256 2.06 -38.93 -14.67
C SER A 256 1.17 -38.04 -13.80
N LEU A 257 1.51 -36.77 -13.67
CA LEU A 257 0.70 -35.81 -12.92
C LEU A 257 -0.60 -35.44 -13.61
N GLN A 258 -0.61 -35.34 -14.95
CA GLN A 258 -1.85 -35.15 -15.72
C GLN A 258 -2.84 -36.28 -15.46
N LYS A 259 -2.37 -37.53 -15.37
CA LYS A 259 -3.22 -38.68 -15.03
C LYS A 259 -3.79 -38.58 -13.63
N SER A 260 -2.97 -38.28 -12.63
CA SER A 260 -3.42 -38.15 -11.24
C SER A 260 -4.44 -37.02 -11.08
N ILE A 261 -4.27 -35.90 -11.80
CA ILE A 261 -5.25 -34.80 -11.82
C ILE A 261 -6.56 -35.26 -12.46
N THR A 262 -6.48 -35.94 -13.64
CA THR A 262 -7.65 -36.41 -14.38
C THR A 262 -8.42 -37.49 -13.60
N ASN A 263 -7.73 -38.33 -12.84
CA ASN A 263 -8.34 -39.40 -12.02
C ASN A 263 -8.91 -38.85 -10.69
N GLY A 264 -8.77 -37.57 -10.38
CA GLY A 264 -9.25 -36.96 -9.12
C GLY A 264 -8.42 -37.37 -7.90
N GLU A 265 -7.20 -37.83 -8.08
CA GLU A 265 -6.24 -38.16 -7.01
C GLU A 265 -5.63 -36.88 -6.40
N MET A 266 -5.81 -35.73 -7.05
CA MET A 266 -5.36 -34.42 -6.61
C MET A 266 -6.51 -33.38 -6.69
N GLU A 267 -6.66 -32.59 -5.64
CA GLU A 267 -7.65 -31.49 -5.61
C GLU A 267 -7.13 -30.22 -6.32
N ILE A 268 -6.63 -30.38 -7.54
CA ILE A 268 -6.16 -29.26 -8.36
C ILE A 268 -6.69 -29.43 -9.80
N ASN A 269 -7.07 -28.34 -10.44
CA ASN A 269 -7.40 -28.38 -11.86
C ASN A 269 -6.13 -28.24 -12.72
N THR A 270 -6.23 -28.64 -14.00
CA THR A 270 -5.10 -28.66 -14.94
C THR A 270 -4.50 -27.26 -15.17
N ASP A 271 -5.34 -26.24 -15.21
CA ASP A 271 -4.88 -24.84 -15.42
C ASP A 271 -4.04 -24.33 -14.25
N ASP A 272 -4.46 -24.59 -13.01
CA ASP A 272 -3.71 -24.23 -11.82
C ASP A 272 -2.44 -25.08 -11.65
N ALA A 273 -2.48 -26.36 -12.06
CA ALA A 273 -1.31 -27.22 -12.09
C ALA A 273 -0.26 -26.70 -13.10
N ALA A 274 -0.68 -26.31 -14.30
CA ALA A 274 0.21 -25.71 -15.30
C ALA A 274 0.88 -24.42 -14.77
N LYS A 275 0.11 -23.56 -14.11
CA LYS A 275 0.66 -22.35 -13.45
C LYS A 275 1.70 -22.68 -12.38
N LEU A 276 1.45 -23.69 -11.54
CA LEU A 276 2.41 -24.15 -10.53
C LEU A 276 3.68 -24.70 -11.16
N VAL A 277 3.58 -25.51 -12.21
CA VAL A 277 4.74 -25.99 -12.99
C VAL A 277 5.55 -24.81 -13.50
N GLY A 278 4.89 -23.82 -14.13
CA GLY A 278 5.54 -22.60 -14.59
C GLY A 278 6.26 -21.84 -13.48
N CYS A 279 5.63 -21.69 -12.33
CA CYS A 279 6.25 -21.04 -11.17
C CYS A 279 7.48 -21.82 -10.66
N ILE A 280 7.39 -23.12 -10.49
CA ILE A 280 8.50 -23.97 -10.03
C ILE A 280 9.65 -23.92 -11.03
N SER A 281 9.36 -24.01 -12.32
CA SER A 281 10.35 -23.95 -13.40
C SER A 281 11.04 -22.58 -13.45
N ALA A 282 10.29 -21.48 -13.25
CA ALA A 282 10.86 -20.13 -13.18
C ALA A 282 11.78 -19.96 -11.95
N LEU A 283 11.37 -20.47 -10.79
CA LEU A 283 12.14 -20.41 -9.56
C LEU A 283 13.44 -21.22 -9.64
N SER A 284 13.38 -22.38 -10.33
CA SER A 284 14.56 -23.22 -10.63
C SER A 284 15.40 -22.68 -11.80
N LYS A 285 14.95 -21.60 -12.47
CA LYS A 285 15.59 -21.00 -13.67
C LYS A 285 15.72 -21.94 -14.89
N ARG A 286 14.92 -23.00 -14.98
CA ARG A 286 15.03 -24.07 -15.98
C ARG A 286 14.31 -23.80 -17.30
N MET A 287 13.21 -23.02 -17.29
CA MET A 287 12.46 -22.68 -18.52
C MET A 287 13.05 -21.50 -19.28
N LEU A 288 14.22 -21.00 -18.89
CA LEU A 288 14.87 -19.90 -19.58
C LEU A 288 15.60 -20.46 -20.82
N VAL A 289 14.90 -20.53 -21.94
CA VAL A 289 15.44 -20.92 -23.26
C VAL A 289 16.42 -19.86 -23.77
N ASP A 290 16.38 -18.65 -23.22
CA ASP A 290 17.24 -17.55 -23.65
C ASP A 290 18.58 -17.60 -22.87
N GLU A 291 19.64 -18.00 -23.56
CA GLU A 291 20.99 -18.06 -23.02
C GLU A 291 21.48 -16.72 -22.43
N GLU A 292 20.97 -15.58 -22.88
CA GLU A 292 21.30 -14.27 -22.31
C GLU A 292 20.69 -14.07 -20.92
N LEU A 293 19.50 -14.63 -20.67
CA LEU A 293 18.87 -14.61 -19.35
C LEU A 293 19.57 -15.55 -18.35
N LEU A 294 20.17 -16.64 -18.84
CA LEU A 294 20.99 -17.58 -18.05
C LEU A 294 22.38 -17.02 -17.71
N LYS A 295 22.90 -16.10 -18.53
CA LYS A 295 24.21 -15.43 -18.30
C LYS A 295 24.16 -14.34 -17.20
N GLY A 296 23.08 -14.26 -16.42
CA GLY A 296 23.01 -13.36 -15.28
C GLY A 296 24.02 -13.72 -14.19
N PRO A 297 24.31 -12.80 -13.27
CA PRO A 297 25.32 -12.99 -12.22
C PRO A 297 25.01 -14.08 -11.21
N ASP A 298 23.79 -14.64 -11.22
CA ASP A 298 23.36 -15.68 -10.30
C ASP A 298 22.60 -16.80 -11.03
N PRO A 299 23.30 -17.89 -11.44
CA PRO A 299 22.70 -19.06 -12.08
C PRO A 299 21.95 -19.99 -11.09
N GLU A 300 22.13 -19.83 -9.78
CA GLU A 300 21.52 -20.69 -8.78
C GLU A 300 19.99 -20.52 -8.73
N PRO A 301 19.23 -21.58 -8.34
CA PRO A 301 17.79 -21.48 -8.06
C PRO A 301 17.48 -20.38 -7.03
N MET A 302 16.31 -19.81 -7.12
CA MET A 302 15.86 -18.79 -6.16
C MET A 302 15.66 -19.43 -4.79
N ARG A 303 16.25 -18.83 -3.75
CA ARG A 303 16.16 -19.32 -2.36
C ARG A 303 14.85 -18.94 -1.68
N SER A 304 14.19 -17.88 -2.16
CA SER A 304 12.96 -17.37 -1.57
C SER A 304 12.07 -16.77 -2.65
N ALA A 305 10.76 -16.94 -2.50
CA ALA A 305 9.78 -16.38 -3.41
C ALA A 305 8.57 -15.86 -2.64
N VAL A 306 7.89 -14.86 -3.20
CA VAL A 306 6.62 -14.34 -2.71
C VAL A 306 5.57 -14.51 -3.81
N ALA A 307 4.50 -15.24 -3.52
CA ALA A 307 3.38 -15.43 -4.43
C ALA A 307 2.21 -14.51 -4.04
N PHE A 308 1.77 -13.69 -4.98
CA PHE A 308 0.60 -12.84 -4.81
C PHE A 308 -0.63 -13.55 -5.37
N CYS A 309 -1.63 -13.76 -4.54
CA CYS A 309 -2.87 -14.44 -4.86
C CYS A 309 -4.06 -13.46 -4.83
N SER A 310 -5.11 -13.76 -5.60
CA SER A 310 -6.30 -12.92 -5.68
C SER A 310 -7.12 -12.85 -4.39
N THR A 311 -7.07 -13.91 -3.57
CA THR A 311 -7.78 -14.00 -2.29
C THR A 311 -6.97 -14.79 -1.26
N ILE A 312 -7.25 -14.59 0.02
CA ILE A 312 -6.65 -15.36 1.12
C ILE A 312 -6.95 -16.86 0.99
N LYS A 313 -8.17 -17.21 0.55
CA LYS A 313 -8.55 -18.62 0.30
C LYS A 313 -7.65 -19.25 -0.74
N VAL A 314 -7.42 -18.58 -1.87
CA VAL A 314 -6.50 -19.04 -2.93
C VAL A 314 -5.07 -19.13 -2.43
N SER A 315 -4.61 -18.16 -1.63
CA SER A 315 -3.27 -18.20 -1.02
C SER A 315 -3.07 -19.42 -0.14
N LYS A 316 -4.01 -19.73 0.76
CA LYS A 316 -3.96 -20.92 1.62
C LYS A 316 -3.99 -22.21 0.79
N GLN A 317 -4.83 -22.27 -0.23
CA GLN A 317 -4.91 -23.42 -1.13
C GLN A 317 -3.60 -23.62 -1.89
N ILE A 318 -3.01 -22.56 -2.44
CA ILE A 318 -1.71 -22.65 -3.13
C ILE A 318 -0.60 -23.06 -2.17
N ALA A 319 -0.55 -22.53 -0.95
CA ALA A 319 0.46 -22.91 0.03
C ALA A 319 0.43 -24.41 0.35
N SER A 320 -0.76 -25.02 0.53
CA SER A 320 -0.89 -26.46 0.74
C SER A 320 -0.55 -27.28 -0.50
N LEU A 321 -0.88 -26.76 -1.69
CA LEU A 321 -0.63 -27.46 -2.95
C LEU A 321 0.85 -27.40 -3.37
N VAL A 322 1.57 -26.33 -3.07
CA VAL A 322 3.00 -26.18 -3.45
C VAL A 322 3.85 -27.28 -2.84
N GLU A 323 3.63 -27.65 -1.59
CA GLU A 323 4.38 -28.72 -0.93
C GLU A 323 4.05 -30.09 -1.54
N GLU A 324 2.76 -30.44 -1.63
CA GLU A 324 2.33 -31.72 -2.19
C GLU A 324 2.66 -31.85 -3.68
N PHE A 325 2.35 -30.82 -4.46
CA PHE A 325 2.57 -30.82 -5.90
C PHE A 325 4.06 -30.73 -6.24
N GLY A 326 4.82 -29.92 -5.51
CA GLY A 326 6.24 -29.76 -5.71
C GLY A 326 6.99 -31.09 -5.53
N GLN A 327 6.67 -31.88 -4.51
CA GLN A 327 7.24 -33.20 -4.31
C GLN A 327 6.88 -34.15 -5.45
N LYS A 328 5.60 -34.25 -5.80
CA LYS A 328 5.13 -35.10 -6.91
C LYS A 328 5.71 -34.68 -8.27
N TYR A 329 5.86 -33.36 -8.48
CA TYR A 329 6.50 -32.84 -9.68
C TYR A 329 7.97 -33.24 -9.73
N TYR A 330 8.71 -33.08 -8.64
CA TYR A 330 10.11 -33.50 -8.53
C TYR A 330 10.25 -35.00 -8.80
N ASP A 331 9.40 -35.83 -8.16
CA ASP A 331 9.43 -37.30 -8.35
C ASP A 331 9.12 -37.74 -9.80
N ALA A 332 8.33 -36.93 -10.51
CA ALA A 332 7.95 -37.19 -11.91
C ALA A 332 9.01 -36.75 -12.94
N LEU A 333 10.04 -36.01 -12.53
CA LEU A 333 11.16 -35.61 -13.41
C LEU A 333 12.06 -36.82 -13.70
N ASP A 334 12.74 -36.80 -14.86
CA ASP A 334 13.80 -37.74 -15.17
C ASP A 334 15.05 -37.52 -14.30
N GLU A 335 15.92 -38.53 -14.24
CA GLU A 335 17.09 -38.52 -13.37
C GLU A 335 18.11 -37.43 -13.77
N GLU A 336 18.20 -37.09 -15.05
CA GLU A 336 19.07 -36.02 -15.54
C GLU A 336 18.56 -34.67 -15.05
N THR A 337 17.25 -34.45 -15.15
CA THR A 337 16.57 -33.25 -14.67
C THR A 337 16.60 -33.16 -13.15
N LYS A 338 16.50 -34.25 -12.40
CA LYS A 338 16.62 -34.28 -10.94
C LYS A 338 18.01 -33.87 -10.45
N ALA A 339 19.06 -34.33 -11.12
CA ALA A 339 20.45 -34.00 -10.77
C ALA A 339 20.76 -32.50 -10.86
N GLU A 340 19.99 -31.75 -11.66
CA GLU A 340 20.11 -30.31 -11.78
C GLU A 340 19.26 -29.53 -10.77
N VAL A 341 18.33 -30.17 -10.02
CA VAL A 341 17.43 -29.52 -9.03
C VAL A 341 18.03 -29.48 -7.63
N VAL A 342 18.99 -30.37 -7.35
CA VAL A 342 19.71 -30.44 -6.09
C VAL A 342 20.96 -29.58 -6.13
#